data_35ad57c1a9d9852b968843094b703492
#
_entry.id   35ad57c1a9d9852b968843094b703492
#
_cell.length_a   1.000
_cell.length_b   1.000
_cell.length_c   1.000
_cell.angle_alpha   90.00
_cell.angle_beta   90.00
_cell.angle_gamma   90.00
#
_symmetry.space_group_name_H-M   'P 1'
#
loop_
_entity.id
_entity.type
_entity.pdbx_description
1 polymer ?
#
loop_
_entity_poly.entity_id
_entity_poly.type
_entity_poly.pdbx_seq_one_letter_code
_entity_poly.pdbx_strand_id
1 'polypeptide(L)'
;MNSLSQPKNLQDILKWEMDDLFSREKVTVLSGQNLSMGAVVGEITKGVCPTTGTAGDGNTGGGTCTGVTAGVKAKVGTYTLKCIVVQAGSGIFTVEDPDGYGLPDAKAEVAYTNDQLNFIINVGYCVRSHIALFWYF
;
A
#
# COMPACT_ATOMS: atom_id res chain seq x y z
N MET A 1 -37.88 -8.02 33.08
CA MET A 1 -37.89 -9.28 32.32
C MET A 1 -36.49 -9.52 31.80
N ASN A 2 -35.82 -10.58 32.25
CA ASN A 2 -34.52 -10.96 31.68
C ASN A 2 -34.78 -11.70 30.36
N SER A 3 -34.37 -11.10 29.24
CA SER A 3 -34.42 -11.79 27.96
C SER A 3 -33.29 -12.80 27.92
N LEU A 4 -33.62 -14.08 27.86
CA LEU A 4 -32.67 -15.14 27.55
C LEU A 4 -32.31 -15.09 26.09
N SER A 5 -31.09 -14.65 25.74
CA SER A 5 -30.58 -14.77 24.38
C SER A 5 -29.83 -16.09 24.25
N GLN A 6 -30.30 -16.94 23.34
CA GLN A 6 -29.61 -18.18 23.00
C GLN A 6 -28.35 -17.85 22.18
N PRO A 7 -27.19 -18.43 22.52
CA PRO A 7 -26.00 -18.28 21.69
C PRO A 7 -26.25 -18.90 20.32
N LYS A 8 -25.76 -18.21 19.27
CA LYS A 8 -25.87 -18.70 17.89
C LYS A 8 -25.10 -20.00 17.71
N ASN A 9 -25.75 -20.99 17.13
CA ASN A 9 -25.14 -22.26 16.72
C ASN A 9 -24.79 -22.27 15.24
N LEU A 10 -23.86 -23.12 14.83
CA LEU A 10 -23.48 -23.27 13.43
C LEU A 10 -24.70 -23.61 12.55
N GLN A 11 -25.63 -24.43 13.04
CA GLN A 11 -26.86 -24.80 12.30
C GLN A 11 -27.84 -23.64 12.08
N ASP A 12 -27.74 -22.56 12.84
CA ASP A 12 -28.58 -21.37 12.66
C ASP A 12 -28.16 -20.59 11.38
N ILE A 13 -26.87 -20.73 10.98
CA ILE A 13 -26.26 -20.00 9.87
C ILE A 13 -26.08 -20.92 8.67
N LEU A 14 -25.55 -22.12 8.89
CA LEU A 14 -25.26 -23.10 7.86
C LEU A 14 -26.37 -24.15 7.79
N LYS A 15 -27.24 -24.01 6.80
CA LYS A 15 -28.39 -24.92 6.61
C LYS A 15 -28.03 -26.19 5.87
N TRP A 16 -27.03 -26.13 5.02
CA TRP A 16 -26.51 -27.26 4.25
C TRP A 16 -25.05 -27.05 3.96
N GLU A 17 -24.24 -28.07 4.08
CA GLU A 17 -22.82 -28.07 3.81
C GLU A 17 -22.47 -29.29 2.94
N MET A 18 -21.66 -29.06 1.92
CA MET A 18 -20.99 -30.11 1.19
C MET A 18 -19.91 -30.71 2.11
N ASP A 19 -19.21 -31.75 1.67
CA ASP A 19 -18.06 -32.31 2.40
C ASP A 19 -17.16 -31.18 2.92
N ASP A 20 -16.80 -31.19 4.20
CA ASP A 20 -16.00 -30.16 4.87
C ASP A 20 -14.61 -29.98 4.29
N LEU A 21 -14.12 -31.01 3.56
CA LEU A 21 -12.86 -30.96 2.83
C LEU A 21 -12.88 -29.94 1.68
N PHE A 22 -14.05 -29.65 1.12
CA PHE A 22 -14.23 -28.78 -0.04
C PHE A 22 -14.92 -27.45 0.28
N SER A 23 -15.59 -27.36 1.43
CA SER A 23 -16.42 -26.21 1.79
C SER A 23 -15.82 -25.34 2.90
N ARG A 24 -14.74 -25.79 3.55
CA ARG A 24 -14.11 -25.06 4.66
C ARG A 24 -12.66 -24.72 4.36
N GLU A 25 -12.29 -23.50 4.70
CA GLU A 25 -10.91 -23.03 4.65
C GLU A 25 -10.48 -22.48 6.01
N LYS A 26 -9.22 -22.74 6.38
CA LYS A 26 -8.63 -22.15 7.57
C LYS A 26 -8.02 -20.80 7.22
N VAL A 27 -8.50 -19.76 7.88
CA VAL A 27 -7.96 -18.41 7.72
C VAL A 27 -7.31 -17.93 9.02
N THR A 28 -6.28 -17.12 8.90
CA THR A 28 -5.65 -16.47 10.06
C THR A 28 -6.30 -15.13 10.29
N VAL A 29 -6.93 -14.97 11.42
CA VAL A 29 -7.56 -13.70 11.83
C VAL A 29 -6.49 -12.75 12.35
N LEU A 30 -6.57 -11.47 11.94
CA LEU A 30 -5.64 -10.43 12.40
C LEU A 30 -5.73 -10.30 13.93
N SER A 31 -4.58 -10.10 14.57
CA SER A 31 -4.51 -9.92 16.03
C SER A 31 -5.41 -8.75 16.50
N GLY A 32 -6.11 -8.96 17.60
CA GLY A 32 -7.03 -7.98 18.18
C GLY A 32 -8.44 -7.99 17.60
N GLN A 33 -8.75 -8.85 16.63
CA GLN A 33 -10.11 -9.00 16.09
C GLN A 33 -10.89 -10.06 16.86
N ASN A 34 -12.14 -9.73 17.20
CA ASN A 34 -13.08 -10.67 17.82
C ASN A 34 -14.25 -10.86 16.84
N LEU A 35 -14.27 -12.00 16.18
CA LEU A 35 -15.27 -12.34 15.18
C LEU A 35 -16.38 -13.18 15.81
N SER A 36 -17.61 -12.74 15.62
CA SER A 36 -18.76 -13.54 16.00
C SER A 36 -19.08 -14.59 14.93
N MET A 37 -19.74 -15.68 15.32
CA MET A 37 -20.22 -16.67 14.36
C MET A 37 -21.14 -16.03 13.30
N GLY A 38 -20.85 -16.29 12.01
CA GLY A 38 -21.57 -15.70 10.87
C GLY A 38 -21.04 -14.33 10.45
N ALA A 39 -19.90 -13.87 10.98
CA ALA A 39 -19.24 -12.66 10.46
C ALA A 39 -18.73 -12.92 9.05
N VAL A 40 -18.98 -11.96 8.16
CA VAL A 40 -18.38 -11.95 6.81
C VAL A 40 -16.97 -11.39 6.93
N VAL A 41 -16.00 -12.12 6.40
CA VAL A 41 -14.58 -11.74 6.42
C VAL A 41 -14.07 -11.59 4.99
N GLY A 42 -13.09 -10.73 4.80
CA GLY A 42 -12.36 -10.56 3.56
C GLY A 42 -10.88 -10.85 3.78
N GLU A 43 -10.22 -11.37 2.76
CA GLU A 43 -8.78 -11.51 2.75
C GLU A 43 -8.12 -10.15 2.51
N ILE A 44 -7.11 -9.81 3.33
CA ILE A 44 -6.26 -8.66 3.08
C ILE A 44 -5.05 -9.16 2.27
N THR A 45 -5.14 -9.03 0.97
CA THR A 45 -4.01 -9.29 0.07
C THR A 45 -3.07 -8.08 0.13
N LYS A 46 -1.87 -8.25 0.68
CA LYS A 46 -0.83 -7.21 0.64
C LYS A 46 0.07 -7.49 -0.54
N GLY A 47 0.13 -6.58 -1.49
CA GLY A 47 1.12 -6.58 -2.55
C GLY A 47 2.54 -6.35 -1.99
N VAL A 48 3.54 -6.76 -2.77
CA VAL A 48 4.94 -6.49 -2.42
C VAL A 48 5.26 -5.04 -2.75
N CYS A 49 5.68 -4.26 -1.73
CA CYS A 49 6.24 -2.94 -1.95
C CYS A 49 7.64 -3.08 -2.56
N PRO A 50 7.91 -2.53 -3.76
CA PRO A 50 9.26 -2.51 -4.29
C PRO A 50 10.16 -1.67 -3.38
N THR A 51 11.39 -2.07 -3.19
CA THR A 51 12.38 -1.34 -2.37
C THR A 51 13.03 -0.17 -3.11
N THR A 52 12.85 -0.11 -4.43
CA THR A 52 13.42 0.92 -5.32
C THR A 52 12.37 1.41 -6.30
N GLY A 53 12.44 2.69 -6.64
CA GLY A 53 11.61 3.29 -7.69
C GLY A 53 12.15 2.97 -9.08
N THR A 54 11.24 2.88 -10.06
CA THR A 54 11.58 2.69 -11.47
C THR A 54 11.59 4.05 -12.16
N ALA A 55 12.63 4.34 -12.93
CA ALA A 55 12.69 5.55 -13.74
C ALA A 55 11.62 5.50 -14.84
N GLY A 56 10.92 6.62 -15.07
CA GLY A 56 9.95 6.75 -16.16
C GLY A 56 10.64 6.82 -17.52
N ASP A 57 9.87 6.50 -18.57
CA ASP A 57 10.35 6.58 -19.95
C ASP A 57 10.76 8.01 -20.32
N GLY A 58 11.91 8.13 -21.01
CA GLY A 58 12.47 9.43 -21.38
C GLY A 58 13.20 10.17 -20.26
N ASN A 59 13.41 9.50 -19.13
CA ASN A 59 14.20 10.05 -18.03
C ASN A 59 15.68 10.10 -18.39
N THR A 60 16.30 11.28 -18.30
CA THR A 60 17.72 11.48 -18.64
C THR A 60 18.60 11.69 -17.40
N GLY A 61 18.00 11.75 -16.23
CA GLY A 61 18.71 11.93 -14.95
C GLY A 61 19.23 10.62 -14.37
N GLY A 62 20.37 10.67 -13.69
CA GLY A 62 20.99 9.54 -12.99
C GLY A 62 20.48 9.34 -11.56
N GLY A 63 19.41 10.00 -11.17
CA GLY A 63 18.84 9.87 -9.82
C GLY A 63 18.18 8.51 -9.60
N THR A 64 18.27 8.02 -8.39
CA THR A 64 17.62 6.76 -7.94
C THR A 64 16.72 7.02 -6.75
N CYS A 65 15.60 6.31 -6.70
CA CYS A 65 14.71 6.29 -5.54
C CYS A 65 14.91 4.97 -4.80
N THR A 66 15.29 5.03 -3.53
CA THR A 66 15.64 3.86 -2.72
C THR A 66 14.94 3.91 -1.36
N GLY A 67 14.99 2.78 -0.63
CA GLY A 67 14.38 2.69 0.69
C GLY A 67 12.86 2.84 0.67
N VAL A 68 12.22 2.46 -0.43
CA VAL A 68 10.76 2.56 -0.57
C VAL A 68 10.09 1.59 0.39
N THR A 69 9.21 2.13 1.23
CA THR A 69 8.39 1.34 2.15
C THR A 69 6.98 1.91 2.21
N ALA A 70 6.02 1.01 2.39
CA ALA A 70 4.62 1.38 2.54
C ALA A 70 4.34 1.97 3.92
N GLY A 71 3.63 3.06 3.97
CA GLY A 71 3.02 3.58 5.19
C GLY A 71 1.72 2.85 5.54
N VAL A 72 1.16 3.20 6.69
CA VAL A 72 -0.07 2.55 7.22
C VAL A 72 -1.32 2.80 6.38
N LYS A 73 -1.33 3.89 5.60
CA LYS A 73 -2.42 4.26 4.69
C LYS A 73 -2.02 4.13 3.22
N ALA A 74 -1.02 3.31 2.93
CA ALA A 74 -0.59 3.07 1.55
C ALA A 74 -1.74 2.54 0.70
N LYS A 75 -1.91 3.12 -0.48
CA LYS A 75 -2.86 2.68 -1.50
C LYS A 75 -2.16 1.77 -2.50
N VAL A 76 -2.93 0.90 -3.08
CA VAL A 76 -2.50 0.01 -4.14
C VAL A 76 -2.51 0.73 -5.46
N GLY A 77 -1.45 0.58 -6.24
CA GLY A 77 -1.31 1.21 -7.53
C GLY A 77 0.05 1.88 -7.72
N THR A 78 0.12 2.84 -8.62
CA THR A 78 1.36 3.52 -8.99
C THR A 78 1.42 4.89 -8.33
N TYR A 79 2.43 5.13 -7.53
CA TYR A 79 2.80 6.47 -7.08
C TYR A 79 3.73 7.12 -8.09
N THR A 80 3.48 8.38 -8.41
CA THR A 80 4.25 9.10 -9.43
C THR A 80 5.01 10.26 -8.81
N LEU A 81 6.31 10.32 -9.07
CA LEU A 81 7.17 11.42 -8.65
C LEU A 81 7.60 12.23 -9.88
N LYS A 82 7.33 13.54 -9.89
CA LYS A 82 7.72 14.44 -10.97
C LYS A 82 8.63 15.53 -10.44
N CYS A 83 9.81 15.69 -11.03
CA CYS A 83 10.72 16.78 -10.69
C CYS A 83 10.13 18.13 -11.16
N ILE A 84 9.90 19.04 -10.24
CA ILE A 84 9.42 20.41 -10.51
C ILE A 84 10.50 21.46 -10.38
N VAL A 85 11.51 21.23 -9.55
CA VAL A 85 12.67 22.09 -9.41
C VAL A 85 13.93 21.31 -9.70
N VAL A 86 14.58 21.65 -10.80
CA VAL A 86 15.84 21.01 -11.23
C VAL A 86 17.00 21.75 -10.56
N GLN A 87 17.59 21.15 -9.56
CA GLN A 87 18.76 21.67 -8.87
C GLN A 87 19.69 20.53 -8.47
N ALA A 88 20.97 20.66 -8.72
CA ALA A 88 21.97 19.66 -8.32
C ALA A 88 21.96 19.49 -6.79
N GLY A 89 21.76 18.26 -6.33
CA GLY A 89 21.78 17.91 -4.91
C GLY A 89 20.58 18.39 -4.08
N SER A 90 19.58 19.11 -4.64
CA SER A 90 18.44 19.63 -3.87
C SER A 90 17.14 19.79 -4.68
N GLY A 91 16.93 18.98 -5.70
CA GLY A 91 15.70 18.99 -6.49
C GLY A 91 14.44 18.79 -5.67
N ILE A 92 13.33 19.38 -6.13
CA ILE A 92 12.00 19.18 -5.50
C ILE A 92 11.13 18.36 -6.46
N PHE A 93 10.43 17.40 -5.89
CA PHE A 93 9.56 16.48 -6.61
C PHE A 93 8.15 16.55 -6.06
N THR A 94 7.14 16.71 -6.92
CA THR A 94 5.77 16.44 -6.55
C THR A 94 5.57 14.95 -6.43
N VAL A 95 4.75 14.54 -5.47
CA VAL A 95 4.38 13.15 -5.24
C VAL A 95 2.87 13.03 -5.45
N GLU A 96 2.44 12.15 -6.34
CA GLU A 96 1.04 11.84 -6.60
C GLU A 96 0.74 10.41 -6.20
N ASP A 97 -0.40 10.20 -5.53
CA ASP A 97 -0.87 8.88 -5.16
C ASP A 97 -1.55 8.16 -6.36
N PRO A 98 -1.89 6.86 -6.24
CA PRO A 98 -2.52 6.11 -7.32
C PRO A 98 -3.86 6.66 -7.80
N ASP A 99 -4.56 7.43 -6.98
CA ASP A 99 -5.83 8.08 -7.33
C ASP A 99 -5.63 9.47 -7.97
N GLY A 100 -4.38 9.92 -8.12
CA GLY A 100 -4.04 11.23 -8.69
C GLY A 100 -4.08 12.39 -7.70
N TYR A 101 -4.18 12.11 -6.38
CA TYR A 101 -4.10 13.16 -5.37
C TYR A 101 -2.65 13.51 -5.06
N GLY A 102 -2.36 14.81 -4.97
CA GLY A 102 -1.05 15.30 -4.57
C GLY A 102 -0.78 15.05 -3.08
N LEU A 103 0.38 14.48 -2.81
CA LEU A 103 0.96 14.35 -1.47
C LEU A 103 1.96 15.50 -1.24
N PRO A 104 2.46 15.71 -0.02
CA PRO A 104 3.52 16.68 0.24
C PRO A 104 4.71 16.49 -0.70
N ASP A 105 5.37 17.57 -1.09
CA ASP A 105 6.51 17.53 -1.98
C ASP A 105 7.71 16.83 -1.32
N ALA A 106 8.42 16.03 -2.11
CA ALA A 106 9.66 15.38 -1.71
C ALA A 106 10.86 16.22 -2.11
N LYS A 107 11.87 16.27 -1.25
CA LYS A 107 13.15 16.92 -1.53
C LYS A 107 14.23 15.87 -1.72
N ALA A 108 15.06 16.06 -2.74
CA ALA A 108 16.21 15.20 -2.99
C ALA A 108 17.19 15.20 -1.80
N GLU A 109 17.85 14.06 -1.56
CA GLU A 109 18.79 13.80 -0.46
C GLU A 109 18.16 13.94 0.95
N VAL A 110 16.84 14.06 1.05
CA VAL A 110 16.10 14.13 2.31
C VAL A 110 15.14 12.96 2.38
N ALA A 111 15.13 12.25 3.50
CA ALA A 111 14.17 11.17 3.72
C ALA A 111 12.74 11.71 3.68
N TYR A 112 11.94 11.18 2.77
CA TYR A 112 10.52 11.48 2.66
C TYR A 112 9.74 10.48 3.53
N THR A 113 8.84 11.00 4.34
CA THR A 113 8.03 10.17 5.23
C THR A 113 6.63 10.74 5.33
N ASN A 114 5.62 9.92 5.02
CA ASN A 114 4.23 10.22 5.30
C ASN A 114 3.42 8.94 5.60
N ASP A 115 2.12 9.07 5.85
CA ASP A 115 1.24 7.94 6.17
C ASP A 115 1.10 6.91 5.03
N GLN A 116 1.38 7.28 3.79
CA GLN A 116 1.23 6.41 2.62
C GLN A 116 2.56 5.81 2.16
N LEU A 117 3.65 6.59 2.15
CA LEU A 117 4.88 6.20 1.47
C LEU A 117 6.11 6.79 2.15
N ASN A 118 7.17 6.00 2.28
CA ASN A 118 8.49 6.48 2.72
C ASN A 118 9.52 6.10 1.67
N PHE A 119 10.47 7.00 1.40
CA PHE A 119 11.57 6.77 0.46
C PHE A 119 12.64 7.85 0.60
N ILE A 120 13.75 7.69 -0.11
CA ILE A 120 14.76 8.71 -0.32
C ILE A 120 15.11 8.81 -1.81
N ILE A 121 15.24 10.02 -2.32
CA ILE A 121 15.67 10.28 -3.69
C ILE A 121 17.15 10.65 -3.63
N ASN A 122 18.00 9.79 -4.17
CA ASN A 122 19.42 10.03 -4.31
C ASN A 122 19.66 10.62 -5.70
N VAL A 123 20.16 11.85 -5.79
CA VAL A 123 20.39 12.52 -7.07
C VAL A 123 21.86 12.58 -7.40
N GLY A 124 22.27 11.92 -8.49
CA GLY A 124 23.53 12.24 -9.16
C GLY A 124 23.45 13.59 -9.89
N TYR A 125 22.63 13.71 -10.89
CA TYR A 125 22.27 14.95 -11.59
C TYR A 125 20.77 14.91 -11.88
N CYS A 126 19.99 15.86 -11.36
CA CYS A 126 18.58 15.97 -11.66
C CYS A 126 18.40 16.69 -13.01
N VAL A 127 18.09 15.93 -14.05
CA VAL A 127 17.57 16.46 -15.32
C VAL A 127 16.17 15.88 -15.42
N ARG A 128 15.15 16.68 -15.72
CA ARG A 128 13.71 16.35 -15.80
C ARG A 128 13.42 14.85 -15.65
N SER A 129 13.10 14.41 -14.46
CA SER A 129 12.96 13.00 -14.12
C SER A 129 11.54 12.71 -13.67
N HIS A 130 10.91 11.73 -14.31
CA HIS A 130 9.71 11.10 -13.81
C HIS A 130 10.11 9.76 -13.20
N ILE A 131 9.79 9.53 -11.96
CA ILE A 131 9.99 8.24 -11.29
C ILE A 131 8.62 7.66 -11.01
N ALA A 132 8.35 6.48 -11.52
CA ALA A 132 7.13 5.73 -11.22
C ALA A 132 7.43 4.62 -10.23
N LEU A 133 6.62 4.54 -9.17
CA LEU A 133 6.67 3.47 -8.19
C LEU A 133 5.48 2.55 -8.44
N PHE A 134 5.74 1.40 -9.05
CA PHE A 134 4.69 0.42 -9.37
C PHE A 134 4.47 -0.53 -8.21
N TRP A 135 3.21 -0.74 -7.84
CA TRP A 135 2.77 -1.76 -6.92
C TRP A 135 1.97 -2.79 -7.72
N TYR A 136 2.48 -4.01 -7.81
CA TYR A 136 1.75 -5.12 -8.40
C TYR A 136 1.14 -5.99 -7.29
N PHE A 137 -0.08 -6.43 -7.51
CA PHE A 137 -0.73 -7.51 -6.78
C PHE A 137 -0.54 -8.83 -7.51
#